data_932b2cb642f357b4ccab521078d66c0e
#
_entry.id   932b2cb642f357b4ccab521078d66c0e
#
_cell.length_a   1.000
_cell.length_b   1.000
_cell.length_c   1.000
_cell.angle_alpha   90.00
_cell.angle_beta   90.00
_cell.angle_gamma   90.00
#
_symmetry.space_group_name_H-M   'P 1'
#
loop_
_entity.id
_entity.type
_entity.pdbx_description
1 polymer ?
#
loop_
_entity_poly.entity_id
_entity_poly.type
_entity_poly.pdbx_seq_one_letter_code
_entity_poly.pdbx_strand_id
1 'polypeptide(L)'
;MLETLKKYYRYDKPFYGMNKGTFGFLMNKFKVNNIKKSISKSKLIAIPALEMTSITTKNIKKSAIAINEISLLRQTRQAASLRIQINKKILIKKLICDGILVSTPAGSTAYNLSVHGPILSLNSKKLAVTPISSFRPRRWKGKVVSDASLIKIKNLNVLKRPISVVADNIEVRNIKSVIIKIKNSIKFKLLYDKDNSLIKKIKIEQLKKEIN
;
A
#
# COMPACT_ATOMS: atom_id res chain seq x y z
N MET A 1 10.16 7.30 8.23
CA MET A 1 9.12 6.59 9.03
C MET A 1 8.86 5.17 8.54
N LEU A 2 8.50 4.93 7.25
CA LEU A 2 8.26 3.56 6.73
C LEU A 2 9.46 2.64 6.94
N GLU A 3 10.67 3.07 6.62
CA GLU A 3 11.90 2.30 6.85
C GLU A 3 12.13 1.97 8.32
N THR A 4 11.96 2.96 9.20
CA THR A 4 12.11 2.78 10.65
C THR A 4 11.13 1.72 11.17
N LEU A 5 9.86 1.81 10.77
CA LEU A 5 8.85 0.83 11.14
C LEU A 5 9.22 -0.57 10.65
N LYS A 6 9.64 -0.71 9.37
CA LYS A 6 10.03 -2.01 8.79
C LYS A 6 11.32 -2.58 9.38
N LYS A 7 12.22 -1.73 9.85
CA LYS A 7 13.47 -2.16 10.50
C LYS A 7 13.23 -2.67 11.92
N TYR A 8 12.36 -1.99 12.66
CA TYR A 8 12.24 -2.18 14.11
C TYR A 8 10.93 -2.82 14.60
N TYR A 9 10.01 -3.24 13.70
CA TYR A 9 8.72 -3.84 14.12
C TYR A 9 8.87 -5.07 15.02
N ARG A 10 9.99 -5.80 14.90
CA ARG A 10 10.26 -7.01 15.68
C ARG A 10 10.41 -6.76 17.18
N TYR A 11 10.75 -5.54 17.58
CA TYR A 11 10.81 -5.16 18.99
C TYR A 11 9.44 -5.02 19.65
N ASP A 12 8.37 -5.10 18.87
CA ASP A 12 6.98 -4.96 19.32
C ASP A 12 6.68 -3.70 20.14
N LYS A 13 7.48 -2.66 19.99
CA LYS A 13 7.32 -1.36 20.64
C LYS A 13 6.51 -0.40 19.76
N PRO A 14 5.70 0.48 20.36
CA PRO A 14 5.01 1.52 19.60
C PRO A 14 5.96 2.64 19.19
N PHE A 15 5.67 3.27 18.04
CA PHE A 15 6.46 4.36 17.46
C PHE A 15 5.68 5.67 17.55
N TYR A 16 6.30 6.70 18.11
CA TYR A 16 5.79 8.07 18.12
C TYR A 16 6.60 8.90 17.11
N GLY A 17 6.11 9.00 15.87
CA GLY A 17 6.78 9.79 14.83
C GLY A 17 6.39 11.25 14.90
N MET A 18 7.35 12.16 14.70
CA MET A 18 7.14 13.60 14.59
C MET A 18 7.56 14.10 13.22
N ASN A 19 6.69 14.85 12.54
CA ASN A 19 6.95 15.38 11.20
C ASN A 19 7.52 16.80 11.28
N LYS A 20 8.74 16.99 10.76
CA LYS A 20 9.35 18.30 10.52
C LYS A 20 9.22 18.79 9.07
N GLY A 21 8.78 17.93 8.16
CA GLY A 21 8.58 18.28 6.77
C GLY A 21 7.13 18.67 6.45
N THR A 22 6.85 18.83 5.16
CA THR A 22 5.52 19.24 4.66
C THR A 22 4.49 18.13 4.78
N PHE A 23 4.86 16.89 4.44
CA PHE A 23 3.97 15.73 4.44
C PHE A 23 4.42 14.68 5.45
N GLY A 24 3.53 14.24 6.31
CA GLY A 24 3.85 13.24 7.32
C GLY A 24 2.61 12.50 7.82
N PHE A 25 1.92 11.80 6.89
CA PHE A 25 0.62 11.19 7.17
C PHE A 25 0.67 10.21 8.36
N LEU A 26 1.73 9.39 8.44
CA LEU A 26 1.95 8.45 9.54
C LEU A 26 2.66 9.06 10.76
N MET A 27 2.73 10.38 10.87
CA MET A 27 3.45 11.07 11.94
C MET A 27 2.58 12.14 12.61
N ASN A 28 2.92 12.49 13.84
CA ASN A 28 2.33 13.61 14.57
C ASN A 28 2.93 14.94 14.11
N LYS A 29 2.29 16.05 14.42
CA LYS A 29 2.88 17.37 14.24
C LYS A 29 4.11 17.51 15.14
N PHE A 30 5.16 18.16 14.63
CA PHE A 30 6.34 18.43 15.42
C PHE A 30 6.02 19.38 16.58
N LYS A 31 6.46 19.03 17.79
CA LYS A 31 6.35 19.84 19.01
C LYS A 31 7.67 19.75 19.75
N VAL A 32 8.22 20.91 20.18
CA VAL A 32 9.47 20.95 20.92
C VAL A 32 9.26 20.61 22.41
N ASN A 33 8.14 21.09 22.96
CA ASN A 33 7.89 20.99 24.39
C ASN A 33 6.91 19.86 24.76
N ASN A 34 7.09 19.28 25.95
CA ASN A 34 6.16 18.31 26.55
C ASN A 34 6.00 16.98 25.78
N ILE A 35 7.05 16.48 25.09
CA ILE A 35 7.02 15.22 24.32
C ILE A 35 6.56 14.05 25.20
N LYS A 36 7.09 13.91 26.43
CA LYS A 36 6.68 12.84 27.36
C LYS A 36 5.18 12.87 27.64
N LYS A 37 4.61 14.06 27.88
CA LYS A 37 3.18 14.27 28.11
C LYS A 37 2.34 13.97 26.85
N SER A 38 2.86 14.28 25.66
CA SER A 38 2.18 13.92 24.39
C SER A 38 2.16 12.41 24.19
N ILE A 39 3.27 11.73 24.41
CA ILE A 39 3.36 10.27 24.30
C ILE A 39 2.40 9.58 25.30
N SER A 40 2.39 10.00 26.58
CA SER A 40 1.51 9.39 27.60
C SER A 40 0.01 9.58 27.31
N LYS A 41 -0.37 10.63 26.60
CA LYS A 41 -1.77 10.91 26.19
C LYS A 41 -2.13 10.41 24.80
N SER A 42 -1.16 9.86 24.06
CA SER A 42 -1.38 9.38 22.68
C SER A 42 -2.24 8.12 22.64
N LYS A 43 -2.90 7.92 21.49
CA LYS A 43 -3.67 6.70 21.21
C LYS A 43 -2.83 5.76 20.35
N LEU A 44 -2.86 4.48 20.72
CA LEU A 44 -2.24 3.41 19.95
C LEU A 44 -3.11 3.03 18.76
N ILE A 45 -2.50 2.96 17.57
CA ILE A 45 -3.10 2.42 16.35
C ILE A 45 -2.18 1.31 15.83
N ALA A 46 -2.74 0.14 15.56
CA ALA A 46 -2.01 -0.99 14.99
C ALA A 46 -2.41 -1.19 13.53
N ILE A 47 -1.43 -1.13 12.62
CA ILE A 47 -1.61 -1.30 11.18
C ILE A 47 -1.03 -2.66 10.79
N PRO A 48 -1.82 -3.58 10.19
CA PRO A 48 -1.30 -4.86 9.73
C PRO A 48 -0.37 -4.68 8.52
N ALA A 49 0.64 -5.54 8.39
CA ALA A 49 1.51 -5.53 7.23
C ALA A 49 0.81 -6.10 5.99
N LEU A 50 1.06 -5.50 4.83
CA LEU A 50 0.78 -6.10 3.54
C LEU A 50 2.02 -6.88 3.10
N GLU A 51 1.88 -8.19 2.85
CA GLU A 51 2.98 -9.06 2.43
C GLU A 51 2.89 -9.33 0.93
N MET A 52 4.02 -9.20 0.24
CA MET A 52 4.17 -9.73 -1.10
C MET A 52 5.09 -10.95 -1.11
N THR A 53 4.77 -11.91 -1.95
CA THR A 53 5.67 -12.98 -2.39
C THR A 53 5.73 -12.94 -3.90
N SER A 54 6.85 -12.55 -4.45
CA SER A 54 7.09 -12.42 -5.88
C SER A 54 7.96 -13.56 -6.40
N ILE A 55 7.73 -13.95 -7.67
CA ILE A 55 8.55 -14.89 -8.42
C ILE A 55 9.10 -14.13 -9.62
N THR A 56 10.43 -14.09 -9.75
CA THR A 56 11.12 -13.47 -10.89
C THR A 56 11.07 -14.36 -12.14
N THR A 57 11.50 -13.83 -13.28
CA THR A 57 11.67 -14.60 -14.54
C THR A 57 12.67 -15.73 -14.42
N LYS A 58 13.66 -15.61 -13.50
CA LYS A 58 14.64 -16.65 -13.15
C LYS A 58 14.10 -17.65 -12.10
N ASN A 59 12.79 -17.64 -11.81
CA ASN A 59 12.12 -18.45 -10.77
C ASN A 59 12.63 -18.21 -9.33
N ILE A 60 13.32 -17.10 -9.07
CA ILE A 60 13.75 -16.73 -7.71
C ILE A 60 12.56 -16.17 -6.94
N LYS A 61 12.31 -16.73 -5.76
CA LYS A 61 11.28 -16.24 -4.83
C LYS A 61 11.84 -15.11 -3.98
N LYS A 62 11.13 -13.98 -3.91
CA LYS A 62 11.43 -12.83 -3.05
C LYS A 62 10.20 -12.44 -2.26
N SER A 63 10.37 -12.13 -0.98
CA SER A 63 9.28 -11.66 -0.10
C SER A 63 9.65 -10.34 0.53
N ALA A 64 8.65 -9.45 0.66
CA ALA A 64 8.79 -8.18 1.37
C ALA A 64 7.45 -7.79 2.00
N ILE A 65 7.49 -6.84 2.94
CA ILE A 65 6.30 -6.27 3.60
C ILE A 65 6.19 -4.79 3.28
N ALA A 66 4.94 -4.33 3.19
CA ALA A 66 4.60 -2.92 3.01
C ALA A 66 3.61 -2.46 4.10
N ILE A 67 3.61 -1.17 4.36
CA ILE A 67 2.68 -0.47 5.24
C ILE A 67 1.59 0.19 4.39
N ASN A 68 2.00 0.90 3.33
CA ASN A 68 1.09 1.62 2.45
C ASN A 68 0.55 0.75 1.32
N GLU A 69 1.41 0.36 0.38
CA GLU A 69 0.98 -0.38 -0.81
C GLU A 69 2.07 -1.28 -1.38
N ILE A 70 1.62 -2.20 -2.22
CA ILE A 70 2.46 -2.95 -3.14
C ILE A 70 2.04 -2.56 -4.54
N SER A 71 2.98 -1.97 -5.32
CA SER A 71 2.75 -1.52 -6.69
C SER A 71 3.54 -2.35 -7.69
N LEU A 72 2.92 -2.66 -8.81
CA LEU A 72 3.57 -3.26 -9.97
C LEU A 72 3.62 -2.22 -11.09
N LEU A 73 4.81 -2.02 -11.67
CA LEU A 73 5.04 -1.02 -12.72
C LEU A 73 5.75 -1.64 -13.92
N ARG A 74 5.42 -1.18 -15.12
CA ARG A 74 6.18 -1.51 -16.33
C ARG A 74 7.63 -1.02 -16.22
N GLN A 75 8.57 -1.80 -16.71
CA GLN A 75 9.99 -1.44 -16.71
C GLN A 75 10.46 -0.79 -18.02
N THR A 76 9.63 -0.82 -19.05
CA THR A 76 9.94 -0.29 -20.37
C THR A 76 8.81 0.62 -20.87
N ARG A 77 8.95 1.18 -22.06
CA ARG A 77 7.90 1.96 -22.73
C ARG A 77 6.66 1.14 -23.07
N GLN A 78 6.79 -0.20 -23.17
CA GLN A 78 5.68 -1.09 -23.43
C GLN A 78 4.76 -1.21 -22.21
N ALA A 79 3.46 -1.01 -22.41
CA ALA A 79 2.47 -1.19 -21.34
C ALA A 79 2.53 -2.61 -20.74
N ALA A 80 2.34 -2.75 -19.45
CA ALA A 80 2.24 -4.04 -18.78
C ALA A 80 1.03 -4.83 -19.28
N SER A 81 1.13 -6.17 -19.26
CA SER A 81 0.03 -7.08 -19.60
C SER A 81 -0.18 -8.05 -18.45
N LEU A 82 -1.21 -7.81 -17.65
CA LEU A 82 -1.40 -8.46 -16.36
C LEU A 82 -2.69 -9.28 -16.31
N ARG A 83 -2.66 -10.42 -15.61
CA ARG A 83 -3.85 -11.13 -15.15
C ARG A 83 -4.00 -10.92 -13.66
N ILE A 84 -5.22 -10.59 -13.23
CA ILE A 84 -5.55 -10.38 -11.83
C ILE A 84 -6.52 -11.46 -11.37
N GLN A 85 -6.19 -12.09 -10.25
CA GLN A 85 -6.98 -13.13 -9.62
C GLN A 85 -7.14 -12.80 -8.14
N ILE A 86 -8.34 -12.96 -7.61
CA ILE A 86 -8.69 -12.76 -6.21
C ILE A 86 -9.36 -14.03 -5.70
N ASN A 87 -8.83 -14.62 -4.63
CA ASN A 87 -9.38 -15.83 -3.99
C ASN A 87 -9.70 -16.93 -5.02
N LYS A 88 -8.74 -17.30 -5.87
CA LYS A 88 -8.87 -18.30 -6.95
C LYS A 88 -9.77 -17.88 -8.13
N LYS A 89 -10.58 -16.82 -8.05
CA LYS A 89 -11.41 -16.32 -9.16
C LYS A 89 -10.66 -15.30 -10.00
N ILE A 90 -10.70 -15.42 -11.31
CA ILE A 90 -10.09 -14.44 -12.22
C ILE A 90 -10.99 -13.19 -12.23
N LEU A 91 -10.43 -12.06 -11.77
CA LEU A 91 -11.10 -10.77 -11.84
C LEU A 91 -10.94 -10.14 -13.23
N ILE A 92 -9.71 -10.16 -13.76
CA ILE A 92 -9.40 -9.66 -15.10
C ILE A 92 -8.46 -10.64 -15.80
N LYS A 93 -8.88 -11.15 -16.96
CA LYS A 93 -8.07 -12.08 -17.78
C LYS A 93 -6.83 -11.40 -18.35
N LYS A 94 -6.96 -10.13 -18.79
CA LYS A 94 -5.88 -9.34 -19.40
C LYS A 94 -6.13 -7.84 -19.15
N LEU A 95 -5.30 -7.24 -18.32
CA LEU A 95 -5.23 -5.79 -18.09
C LEU A 95 -4.01 -5.25 -18.82
N ILE A 96 -4.21 -4.27 -19.70
CA ILE A 96 -3.14 -3.47 -20.33
C ILE A 96 -3.11 -2.12 -19.65
N CYS A 97 -1.98 -1.77 -19.02
CA CYS A 97 -1.85 -0.59 -18.17
C CYS A 97 -0.38 -0.22 -17.98
N ASP A 98 -0.10 0.89 -17.32
CA ASP A 98 1.26 1.20 -16.87
C ASP A 98 1.64 0.42 -15.60
N GLY A 99 0.65 0.05 -14.81
CA GLY A 99 0.83 -0.71 -13.59
C GLY A 99 -0.47 -0.97 -12.85
N ILE A 100 -0.32 -1.54 -11.67
CA ILE A 100 -1.41 -1.78 -10.72
C ILE A 100 -0.87 -1.73 -9.31
N LEU A 101 -1.63 -1.25 -8.37
CA LEU A 101 -1.26 -1.28 -6.97
C LEU A 101 -2.34 -1.92 -6.09
N VAL A 102 -1.89 -2.48 -4.96
CA VAL A 102 -2.74 -2.98 -3.89
C VAL A 102 -2.41 -2.17 -2.65
N SER A 103 -3.37 -1.37 -2.18
CA SER A 103 -3.18 -0.45 -1.07
C SER A 103 -3.94 -0.89 0.17
N THR A 104 -3.32 -0.68 1.33
CA THR A 104 -3.95 -0.74 2.65
C THR A 104 -4.80 0.51 2.90
N PRO A 105 -5.66 0.51 3.92
CA PRO A 105 -6.32 1.74 4.35
C PRO A 105 -5.35 2.87 4.70
N ALA A 106 -4.22 2.56 5.33
CA ALA A 106 -3.19 3.56 5.67
C ALA A 106 -2.52 4.16 4.43
N GLY A 107 -2.30 3.35 3.38
CA GLY A 107 -1.73 3.77 2.11
C GLY A 107 -2.74 4.36 1.13
N SER A 108 -4.04 4.28 1.42
CA SER A 108 -5.09 4.73 0.50
C SER A 108 -5.02 6.23 0.17
N THR A 109 -4.39 7.03 1.02
CA THR A 109 -4.10 8.46 0.83
C THR A 109 -2.70 8.75 0.28
N ALA A 110 -1.90 7.71 -0.01
CA ALA A 110 -0.56 7.82 -0.62
C ALA A 110 -0.65 7.64 -2.16
N TYR A 111 0.18 6.80 -2.74
CA TYR A 111 0.22 6.57 -4.19
C TYR A 111 -1.14 6.12 -4.77
N ASN A 112 -1.94 5.39 -3.98
CA ASN A 112 -3.30 5.02 -4.38
C ASN A 112 -4.18 6.24 -4.71
N LEU A 113 -4.08 7.31 -3.91
CA LEU A 113 -4.84 8.55 -4.18
C LEU A 113 -4.36 9.24 -5.45
N SER A 114 -3.05 9.29 -5.69
CA SER A 114 -2.46 9.89 -6.90
C SER A 114 -2.90 9.21 -8.20
N VAL A 115 -3.26 7.92 -8.13
CA VAL A 115 -3.81 7.17 -9.28
C VAL A 115 -5.34 7.07 -9.23
N HIS A 116 -6.00 7.98 -8.53
CA HIS A 116 -7.46 8.06 -8.40
C HIS A 116 -8.12 6.84 -7.74
N GLY A 117 -7.38 6.12 -6.90
CA GLY A 117 -7.92 5.04 -6.09
C GLY A 117 -8.81 5.55 -4.95
N PRO A 118 -9.69 4.70 -4.40
CA PRO A 118 -10.57 5.09 -3.31
C PRO A 118 -9.80 5.31 -2.01
N ILE A 119 -10.20 6.30 -1.22
CA ILE A 119 -9.73 6.48 0.15
C ILE A 119 -10.50 5.52 1.05
N LEU A 120 -9.77 4.67 1.78
CA LEU A 120 -10.35 3.67 2.67
C LEU A 120 -10.31 4.15 4.12
N SER A 121 -11.40 3.97 4.85
CA SER A 121 -11.39 4.16 6.31
C SER A 121 -10.41 3.19 6.97
N LEU A 122 -9.63 3.66 7.94
CA LEU A 122 -8.56 2.87 8.58
C LEU A 122 -9.05 1.53 9.15
N ASN A 123 -10.28 1.50 9.66
CA ASN A 123 -10.89 0.31 10.27
C ASN A 123 -11.71 -0.54 9.28
N SER A 124 -11.63 -0.26 7.98
CA SER A 124 -12.55 -0.84 6.98
C SER A 124 -12.33 -2.31 6.66
N LYS A 125 -11.26 -2.94 7.13
CA LYS A 125 -10.88 -4.33 6.76
C LYS A 125 -10.95 -4.57 5.25
N LYS A 126 -10.48 -3.60 4.47
CA LYS A 126 -10.52 -3.61 3.00
C LYS A 126 -9.15 -3.30 2.42
N LEU A 127 -8.94 -3.70 1.17
CA LEU A 127 -7.80 -3.33 0.33
C LEU A 127 -8.33 -2.70 -0.96
N ALA A 128 -7.61 -1.70 -1.48
CA ALA A 128 -7.87 -1.16 -2.80
C ALA A 128 -6.95 -1.81 -3.83
N VAL A 129 -7.50 -2.32 -4.91
CA VAL A 129 -6.78 -2.82 -6.09
C VAL A 129 -7.00 -1.83 -7.20
N THR A 130 -6.00 -0.97 -7.48
CA THR A 130 -6.16 0.21 -8.34
C THR A 130 -5.20 0.13 -9.53
N PRO A 131 -5.68 0.22 -10.79
CA PRO A 131 -4.82 0.27 -11.95
C PRO A 131 -4.14 1.63 -12.10
N ILE A 132 -2.99 1.64 -12.73
CA ILE A 132 -2.28 2.86 -13.13
C ILE A 132 -2.42 2.98 -14.64
N SER A 133 -3.06 4.05 -15.13
CA SER A 133 -3.29 4.31 -16.55
C SER A 133 -3.87 3.12 -17.30
N SER A 134 -5.05 2.65 -16.91
CA SER A 134 -5.73 1.50 -17.54
C SER A 134 -6.12 1.77 -18.99
N PHE A 135 -5.48 1.09 -19.96
CA PHE A 135 -5.78 1.18 -21.39
C PHE A 135 -6.83 0.16 -21.85
N ARG A 136 -6.76 -1.09 -21.36
CA ARG A 136 -7.73 -2.16 -21.61
C ARG A 136 -7.90 -3.06 -20.37
N PRO A 137 -9.11 -3.31 -19.87
CA PRO A 137 -10.38 -2.66 -20.23
C PRO A 137 -10.33 -1.15 -19.98
N ARG A 138 -10.89 -0.36 -20.89
CA ARG A 138 -10.96 1.11 -20.71
C ARG A 138 -11.81 1.46 -19.50
N ARG A 139 -11.40 2.52 -18.77
CA ARG A 139 -12.14 3.07 -17.62
C ARG A 139 -12.30 2.09 -16.44
N TRP A 140 -11.57 0.97 -16.42
CA TRP A 140 -11.57 0.16 -15.22
C TRP A 140 -10.89 0.90 -14.06
N LYS A 141 -11.68 1.24 -13.06
CA LYS A 141 -11.24 2.06 -11.91
C LYS A 141 -10.63 1.23 -10.78
N GLY A 142 -10.57 -0.10 -10.93
CA GLY A 142 -10.12 -0.99 -9.86
C GLY A 142 -11.27 -1.62 -9.07
N LYS A 143 -10.93 -2.22 -7.94
CA LYS A 143 -11.88 -2.90 -7.06
C LYS A 143 -11.44 -2.80 -5.61
N VAL A 144 -12.37 -2.54 -4.71
CA VAL A 144 -12.19 -2.71 -3.27
C VAL A 144 -12.53 -4.15 -2.91
N VAL A 145 -11.64 -4.79 -2.14
CA VAL A 145 -11.77 -6.19 -1.72
C VAL A 145 -11.59 -6.31 -0.21
N SER A 146 -11.97 -7.45 0.37
CA SER A 146 -11.69 -7.74 1.78
C SER A 146 -10.18 -7.83 2.04
N ASP A 147 -9.72 -7.42 3.20
CA ASP A 147 -8.33 -7.59 3.66
C ASP A 147 -7.94 -9.07 3.85
N ALA A 148 -8.92 -9.97 4.01
CA ALA A 148 -8.71 -11.42 3.99
C ALA A 148 -8.44 -11.98 2.59
N SER A 149 -8.50 -11.16 1.53
CA SER A 149 -8.32 -11.64 0.15
C SER A 149 -6.86 -11.98 -0.16
N LEU A 150 -6.67 -13.07 -0.91
CA LEU A 150 -5.41 -13.39 -1.54
C LEU A 150 -5.46 -12.89 -2.99
N ILE A 151 -4.59 -11.92 -3.30
CA ILE A 151 -4.52 -11.27 -4.61
C ILE A 151 -3.31 -11.82 -5.35
N LYS A 152 -3.53 -12.43 -6.52
CA LYS A 152 -2.46 -12.93 -7.39
C LYS A 152 -2.45 -12.13 -8.69
N ILE A 153 -1.29 -11.59 -9.03
CA ILE A 153 -1.07 -10.85 -10.27
C ILE A 153 0.02 -11.58 -11.06
N LYS A 154 -0.29 -11.91 -12.33
CA LYS A 154 0.63 -12.60 -13.24
C LYS A 154 0.96 -11.70 -14.42
N ASN A 155 2.23 -11.55 -14.73
CA ASN A 155 2.67 -10.96 -16.00
C ASN A 155 2.43 -11.97 -17.13
N LEU A 156 1.67 -11.56 -18.16
CA LEU A 156 1.31 -12.42 -19.28
C LEU A 156 2.37 -12.43 -20.41
N ASN A 157 3.31 -11.48 -20.37
CA ASN A 157 4.38 -11.40 -21.37
C ASN A 157 5.68 -10.85 -20.74
N VAL A 158 6.40 -11.72 -20.06
CA VAL A 158 7.57 -11.34 -19.24
C VAL A 158 8.75 -10.86 -20.08
N LEU A 159 8.91 -11.34 -21.31
CA LEU A 159 10.03 -10.96 -22.19
C LEU A 159 9.79 -9.58 -22.82
N LYS A 160 8.64 -9.41 -23.49
CA LYS A 160 8.34 -8.17 -24.21
C LYS A 160 7.87 -7.03 -23.28
N ARG A 161 7.28 -7.36 -22.13
CA ARG A 161 6.63 -6.42 -21.21
C ARG A 161 7.08 -6.67 -19.76
N PRO A 162 8.38 -6.49 -19.45
CA PRO A 162 8.89 -6.71 -18.10
C PRO A 162 8.26 -5.72 -17.12
N ILE A 163 8.05 -6.21 -15.89
CA ILE A 163 7.50 -5.41 -14.78
C ILE A 163 8.38 -5.55 -13.54
N SER A 164 8.36 -4.51 -12.71
CA SER A 164 8.85 -4.56 -11.33
C SER A 164 7.68 -4.59 -10.35
N VAL A 165 7.97 -5.03 -9.12
CA VAL A 165 7.08 -4.90 -7.96
C VAL A 165 7.80 -4.18 -6.84
N VAL A 166 7.10 -3.26 -6.18
CA VAL A 166 7.64 -2.43 -5.10
C VAL A 166 6.75 -2.57 -3.86
N ALA A 167 7.35 -2.90 -2.72
CA ALA A 167 6.69 -2.90 -1.41
C ALA A 167 7.14 -1.65 -0.63
N ASP A 168 6.35 -0.56 -0.67
CA ASP A 168 6.72 0.80 -0.26
C ASP A 168 8.01 1.27 -0.96
N ASN A 169 9.19 0.93 -0.41
CA ASN A 169 10.52 1.33 -0.91
C ASN A 169 11.41 0.14 -1.33
N ILE A 170 10.91 -1.10 -1.31
CA ILE A 170 11.68 -2.30 -1.66
C ILE A 170 11.26 -2.80 -3.04
N GLU A 171 12.11 -2.61 -4.05
CA GLU A 171 11.88 -3.03 -5.43
C GLU A 171 12.42 -4.43 -5.71
N VAL A 172 11.65 -5.22 -6.48
CA VAL A 172 12.10 -6.45 -7.13
C VAL A 172 11.74 -6.37 -8.61
N ARG A 173 12.73 -6.57 -9.47
CA ARG A 173 12.59 -6.43 -10.94
C ARG A 173 12.35 -7.77 -11.64
N ASN A 174 11.92 -7.70 -12.90
CA ASN A 174 11.73 -8.85 -13.79
C ASN A 174 10.76 -9.90 -13.21
N ILE A 175 9.56 -9.45 -12.86
CA ILE A 175 8.54 -10.25 -12.16
C ILE A 175 7.72 -11.09 -13.15
N LYS A 176 7.61 -12.39 -12.85
CA LYS A 176 6.70 -13.35 -13.49
C LYS A 176 5.31 -13.32 -12.83
N SER A 177 5.28 -13.32 -11.50
CA SER A 177 4.05 -13.25 -10.73
C SER A 177 4.29 -12.75 -9.31
N VAL A 178 3.25 -12.22 -8.69
CA VAL A 178 3.25 -11.83 -7.27
C VAL A 178 1.95 -12.28 -6.60
N ILE A 179 2.06 -12.69 -5.35
CA ILE A 179 0.96 -12.94 -4.43
C ILE A 179 1.01 -11.89 -3.34
N ILE A 180 -0.12 -11.27 -3.07
CA ILE A 180 -0.27 -10.19 -2.09
C ILE A 180 -1.40 -10.56 -1.13
N LYS A 181 -1.15 -10.41 0.16
CA LYS A 181 -2.11 -10.66 1.25
C LYS A 181 -1.75 -9.88 2.50
N ILE A 182 -2.68 -9.70 3.41
CA ILE A 182 -2.37 -9.20 4.74
C ILE A 182 -1.61 -10.28 5.54
N LYS A 183 -0.60 -9.84 6.28
CA LYS A 183 0.16 -10.67 7.23
C LYS A 183 -0.22 -10.28 8.66
N ASN A 184 -1.24 -10.91 9.20
CA ASN A 184 -1.79 -10.59 10.52
C ASN A 184 -0.81 -10.76 11.68
N SER A 185 0.25 -11.60 11.51
CA SER A 185 1.30 -11.78 12.51
C SER A 185 2.24 -10.58 12.66
N ILE A 186 2.19 -9.61 11.74
CA ILE A 186 3.00 -8.39 11.79
C ILE A 186 2.06 -7.18 11.88
N LYS A 187 2.22 -6.40 12.93
CA LYS A 187 1.48 -5.16 13.15
C LYS A 187 2.45 -4.03 13.46
N PHE A 188 2.33 -2.93 12.75
CA PHE A 188 3.05 -1.70 13.03
C PHE A 188 2.26 -0.87 14.04
N LYS A 189 2.82 -0.69 15.24
CA LYS A 189 2.20 0.03 16.36
C LYS A 189 2.61 1.49 16.30
N LEU A 190 1.65 2.39 16.10
CA LEU A 190 1.87 3.84 15.99
C LEU A 190 1.13 4.57 17.10
N LEU A 191 1.78 5.55 17.70
CA LEU A 191 1.20 6.45 18.68
C LEU A 191 0.81 7.77 18.03
N TYR A 192 -0.45 8.14 18.17
CA TYR A 192 -0.99 9.40 17.64
C TYR A 192 -1.53 10.29 18.75
N ASP A 193 -1.25 11.59 18.65
CA ASP A 193 -1.89 12.60 19.48
C ASP A 193 -3.41 12.52 19.30
N LYS A 194 -4.18 12.72 20.36
CA LYS A 194 -5.66 12.64 20.34
C LYS A 194 -6.27 13.52 19.24
N ASP A 195 -5.73 14.72 19.04
CA ASP A 195 -6.23 15.71 18.09
C ASP A 195 -5.72 15.52 16.65
N ASN A 196 -4.75 14.64 16.44
CA ASN A 196 -4.06 14.44 15.17
C ASN A 196 -4.04 12.95 14.76
N SER A 197 -5.13 12.24 15.04
CA SER A 197 -5.21 10.80 14.73
C SER A 197 -5.18 10.54 13.23
N LEU A 198 -4.63 9.39 12.83
CA LEU A 198 -4.65 8.93 11.43
C LEU A 198 -6.07 8.85 10.86
N ILE A 199 -7.05 8.46 11.68
CA ILE A 199 -8.47 8.43 11.31
C ILE A 199 -8.96 9.84 10.92
N LYS A 200 -8.62 10.87 11.71
CA LYS A 200 -9.00 12.27 11.42
C LYS A 200 -8.34 12.76 10.14
N LYS A 201 -7.07 12.42 9.90
CA LYS A 201 -6.35 12.80 8.67
C LYS A 201 -6.98 12.17 7.43
N ILE A 202 -7.33 10.89 7.47
CA ILE A 202 -8.02 10.21 6.37
C ILE A 202 -9.36 10.89 6.09
N LYS A 203 -10.13 11.21 7.14
CA LYS A 203 -11.42 11.89 6.99
C LYS A 203 -11.27 13.30 6.36
N ILE A 204 -10.24 14.05 6.75
CA ILE A 204 -9.95 15.37 6.15
C ILE A 204 -9.62 15.22 4.66
N GLU A 205 -8.81 14.24 4.27
CA GLU A 205 -8.52 13.99 2.84
C GLU A 205 -9.75 13.54 2.05
N GLN A 206 -10.66 12.79 2.66
CA GLN A 206 -11.93 12.45 2.03
C GLN A 206 -12.77 13.70 1.74
N LEU A 207 -12.85 14.62 2.70
CA LEU A 207 -13.64 15.86 2.56
C LEU A 207 -13.02 16.84 1.55
N LYS A 208 -11.68 16.95 1.46
CA LYS A 208 -11.01 17.81 0.46
C LYS A 208 -11.31 17.42 -0.97
N LYS A 209 -11.67 16.17 -1.24
CA LYS A 209 -12.03 15.69 -2.56
C LYS A 209 -13.37 16.26 -3.07
N GLU A 210 -14.17 16.85 -2.20
CA GLU A 210 -15.49 17.42 -2.53
C GLU A 210 -15.43 18.93 -2.84
N ILE A 211 -14.24 19.56 -2.70
CA ILE A 211 -14.08 21.03 -2.80
C ILE A 211 -13.34 21.45 -4.09
N ASN A 212 -12.84 20.49 -4.90
CA ASN A 212 -12.13 20.75 -6.17
C ASN A 212 -12.90 20.18 -7.37
#